data_103929b65996f898e92aa34103fa7e51
#
_entry.id   103929b65996f898e92aa34103fa7e51
#
_cell.length_a   1.000
_cell.length_b   1.000
_cell.length_c   1.000
_cell.angle_alpha   90.00
_cell.angle_beta   90.00
_cell.angle_gamma   90.00
#
_symmetry.space_group_name_H-M   'P 1'
#
loop_
_entity.id
_entity.type
_entity.pdbx_description
1 polymer ?
#
loop_
_entity_poly.entity_id
_entity_poly.type
_entity_poly.pdbx_seq_one_letter_code
_entity_poly.pdbx_strand_id
1 'polypeptide(L)'
;MKIIQSKRFRAQLSKIVEFIAERSGDAAENFKNELFARAGELGFMPYKFRRSKSFDDDKIRDFIFKGFVIPYLIDEPNDTIVILAIFKQNLLR
;
A
#
# COMPACT_ATOMS: atom_id res chain seq x y z
N MET A 1 2.89 -5.89 -14.70
CA MET A 1 1.53 -5.42 -14.34
C MET A 1 1.57 -3.94 -14.04
N LYS A 2 0.55 -3.23 -14.50
CA LYS A 2 0.39 -1.82 -14.19
C LYS A 2 0.00 -1.65 -12.73
N ILE A 3 0.53 -0.62 -12.08
CA ILE A 3 0.21 -0.32 -10.68
C ILE A 3 -0.64 0.94 -10.65
N ILE A 4 -1.86 0.82 -10.11
CA ILE A 4 -2.81 1.93 -10.03
C ILE A 4 -3.12 2.21 -8.57
N GLN A 5 -3.21 3.49 -8.22
CA GLN A 5 -3.56 3.93 -6.88
C GLN A 5 -5.02 4.33 -6.84
N SER A 6 -5.78 3.76 -5.88
CA SER A 6 -7.16 4.16 -5.70
C SER A 6 -7.22 5.57 -5.08
N LYS A 7 -8.39 6.19 -5.21
CA LYS A 7 -8.60 7.49 -4.57
C LYS A 7 -8.46 7.39 -3.06
N ARG A 8 -8.96 6.32 -2.49
CA ARG A 8 -8.89 6.09 -1.05
C ARG A 8 -7.45 6.00 -0.58
N PHE A 9 -6.64 5.23 -1.30
CA PHE A 9 -5.24 5.09 -0.97
C PHE A 9 -4.54 6.46 -1.00
N ARG A 10 -4.77 7.23 -2.07
CA ARG A 10 -4.12 8.54 -2.19
C ARG A 10 -4.52 9.48 -1.07
N ALA A 11 -5.81 9.48 -0.70
CA ALA A 11 -6.27 10.35 0.38
C ALA A 11 -5.67 9.94 1.71
N GLN A 12 -5.61 8.65 1.98
CA GLN A 12 -5.03 8.15 3.22
C GLN A 12 -3.53 8.40 3.29
N LEU A 13 -2.83 8.18 2.17
CA LEU A 13 -1.40 8.43 2.11
C LEU A 13 -1.07 9.90 2.33
N SER A 14 -1.87 10.78 1.75
CA SER A 14 -1.66 12.21 1.89
C SER A 14 -1.66 12.63 3.36
N LYS A 15 -2.59 12.10 4.14
CA LYS A 15 -2.66 12.43 5.57
C LYS A 15 -1.45 11.92 6.33
N ILE A 16 -0.98 10.73 5.98
CA ILE A 16 0.19 10.15 6.63
C ILE A 16 1.42 11.01 6.32
N VAL A 17 1.59 11.37 5.05
CA VAL A 17 2.73 12.16 4.61
C VAL A 17 2.71 13.55 5.26
N GLU A 18 1.54 14.17 5.37
CA GLU A 18 1.42 15.46 6.04
C GLU A 18 1.83 15.38 7.51
N PHE A 19 1.41 14.31 8.17
CA PHE A 19 1.76 14.11 9.56
C PHE A 19 3.27 13.97 9.75
N ILE A 20 3.91 13.20 8.88
CA ILE A 20 5.37 13.03 8.95
C ILE A 20 6.07 14.36 8.66
N ALA A 21 5.56 15.11 7.67
CA ALA A 21 6.17 16.36 7.25
C ALA A 21 6.13 17.43 8.34
N GLU A 22 5.18 17.34 9.28
CA GLU A 22 5.14 18.26 10.41
C GLU A 22 6.42 18.19 11.23
N ARG A 23 7.07 17.03 11.25
CA ARG A 23 8.33 16.86 11.98
C ARG A 23 9.54 17.02 11.08
N SER A 24 9.45 16.51 9.86
CA SER A 24 10.58 16.54 8.94
C SER A 24 10.10 16.35 7.52
N GLY A 25 10.34 17.35 6.70
CA GLY A 25 10.02 17.26 5.26
C GLY A 25 10.85 16.17 4.59
N ASP A 26 12.12 16.02 5.01
CA ASP A 26 12.97 14.98 4.43
C ASP A 26 12.46 13.59 4.77
N ALA A 27 11.99 13.39 6.00
CA ALA A 27 11.45 12.09 6.40
C ALA A 27 10.18 11.77 5.59
N ALA A 28 9.34 12.77 5.33
CA ALA A 28 8.13 12.57 4.54
C ALA A 28 8.49 12.17 3.11
N GLU A 29 9.47 12.84 2.52
CA GLU A 29 9.91 12.55 1.16
C GLU A 29 10.50 11.13 1.09
N ASN A 30 11.32 10.77 2.05
CA ASN A 30 11.91 9.44 2.10
C ASN A 30 10.86 8.36 2.26
N PHE A 31 9.85 8.61 3.08
CA PHE A 31 8.76 7.67 3.27
C PHE A 31 8.05 7.39 1.94
N LYS A 32 7.71 8.45 1.23
CA LYS A 32 7.04 8.32 -0.07
C LYS A 32 7.91 7.56 -1.07
N ASN A 33 9.18 7.94 -1.17
CA ASN A 33 10.07 7.33 -2.17
C ASN A 33 10.26 5.85 -1.91
N GLU A 34 10.46 5.47 -0.66
CA GLU A 34 10.60 4.06 -0.31
C GLU A 34 9.32 3.28 -0.57
N LEU A 35 8.18 3.87 -0.20
CA LEU A 35 6.90 3.22 -0.41
C LEU A 35 6.66 2.94 -1.89
N PHE A 36 6.88 3.93 -2.74
CA PHE A 36 6.64 3.76 -4.17
C PHE A 36 7.65 2.80 -4.81
N ALA A 37 8.87 2.79 -4.33
CA ALA A 37 9.86 1.82 -4.81
C ALA A 37 9.42 0.38 -4.49
N ARG A 38 8.98 0.18 -3.25
CA ARG A 38 8.52 -1.14 -2.82
C ARG A 38 7.24 -1.55 -3.53
N ALA A 39 6.30 -0.61 -3.67
CA ALA A 39 5.04 -0.89 -4.35
C ALA A 39 5.26 -1.24 -5.81
N GLY A 40 6.24 -0.62 -6.45
CA GLY A 40 6.55 -0.93 -7.84
C GLY A 40 6.99 -2.36 -8.09
N GLU A 41 7.44 -3.05 -7.04
CA GLU A 41 7.87 -4.44 -7.15
C GLU A 41 6.72 -5.44 -7.04
N LEU A 42 5.53 -4.98 -6.69
CA LEU A 42 4.41 -5.90 -6.47
C LEU A 42 4.04 -6.68 -7.72
N GLY A 43 4.31 -6.14 -8.88
CA GLY A 43 3.98 -6.79 -10.15
C GLY A 43 4.81 -8.02 -10.46
N PHE A 44 5.96 -8.20 -9.80
CA PHE A 44 6.82 -9.33 -10.09
C PHE A 44 6.29 -10.63 -9.49
N MET A 45 5.85 -10.58 -8.25
CA MET A 45 5.30 -11.75 -7.56
C MET A 45 4.10 -11.29 -6.75
N PRO A 46 2.99 -10.99 -7.41
CA PRO A 46 1.86 -10.35 -6.73
C PRO A 46 1.23 -11.20 -5.63
N TYR A 47 1.34 -12.52 -5.71
CA TYR A 47 0.77 -13.41 -4.68
C TYR A 47 1.77 -13.76 -3.59
N LYS A 48 2.92 -13.13 -3.58
CA LYS A 48 3.96 -13.38 -2.59
C LYS A 48 3.53 -13.01 -1.18
N PHE A 49 2.74 -11.96 -1.03
CA PHE A 49 2.29 -11.51 0.28
C PHE A 49 1.02 -12.22 0.71
N ARG A 50 0.71 -12.11 1.99
CA ARG A 50 -0.39 -12.85 2.58
C ARG A 50 -1.73 -12.41 2.00
N ARG A 51 -2.71 -13.32 2.05
CA ARG A 51 -4.09 -12.96 1.76
C ARG A 51 -4.51 -11.86 2.73
N SER A 52 -5.26 -10.88 2.24
CA SER A 52 -5.66 -9.75 3.06
C SER A 52 -6.53 -10.18 4.24
N LYS A 53 -6.24 -9.62 5.40
CA LYS A 53 -7.06 -9.85 6.59
C LYS A 53 -8.26 -8.92 6.63
N SER A 54 -8.25 -7.86 5.84
CA SER A 54 -9.32 -6.87 5.83
C SER A 54 -10.37 -7.13 4.77
N PHE A 55 -10.05 -7.96 3.79
CA PHE A 55 -10.96 -8.25 2.67
C PHE A 55 -11.08 -9.76 2.50
N ASP A 56 -12.28 -10.21 2.25
CA ASP A 56 -12.54 -11.64 2.05
C ASP A 56 -12.48 -11.96 0.55
N ASP A 57 -11.27 -11.91 0.01
CA ASP A 57 -11.03 -12.11 -1.42
C ASP A 57 -9.59 -12.58 -1.62
N ASP A 58 -9.42 -13.75 -2.23
CA ASP A 58 -8.08 -14.32 -2.47
C ASP A 58 -7.21 -13.44 -3.35
N LYS A 59 -7.81 -12.56 -4.13
CA LYS A 59 -7.05 -11.69 -5.02
C LYS A 59 -6.60 -10.41 -4.35
N ILE A 60 -6.95 -10.21 -3.09
CA ILE A 60 -6.49 -9.05 -2.33
C ILE A 60 -5.45 -9.50 -1.33
N ARG A 61 -4.28 -8.90 -1.41
CA ARG A 61 -3.13 -9.23 -0.58
C ARG A 61 -2.73 -8.02 0.25
N ASP A 62 -2.11 -8.28 1.40
CA ASP A 62 -1.62 -7.22 2.28
C ASP A 62 -0.11 -7.10 2.14
N PHE A 63 0.34 -5.93 1.76
CA PHE A 63 1.73 -5.56 1.76
C PHE A 63 1.98 -4.75 3.03
N ILE A 64 2.99 -5.13 3.81
CA ILE A 64 3.28 -4.46 5.08
C ILE A 64 4.50 -3.56 4.88
N PHE A 65 4.36 -2.29 5.25
CA PHE A 65 5.41 -1.31 5.08
C PHE A 65 5.49 -0.40 6.29
N LYS A 66 6.57 -0.50 7.05
CA LYS A 66 6.84 0.37 8.20
C LYS A 66 5.67 0.49 9.17
N GLY A 67 5.03 -0.63 9.48
CA GLY A 67 3.90 -0.65 10.41
C GLY A 67 2.56 -0.28 9.80
N PHE A 68 2.52 -0.09 8.48
CA PHE A 68 1.27 0.14 7.76
C PHE A 68 0.89 -1.09 6.97
N VAL A 69 -0.41 -1.31 6.87
CA VAL A 69 -0.97 -2.36 6.01
C VAL A 69 -1.45 -1.70 4.73
N ILE A 70 -1.04 -2.25 3.60
CA ILE A 70 -1.38 -1.71 2.29
C ILE A 70 -2.02 -2.82 1.47
N PRO A 71 -3.36 -2.94 1.51
CA PRO A 71 -4.03 -3.95 0.70
C PRO A 71 -4.00 -3.57 -0.77
N TYR A 72 -3.81 -4.57 -1.61
CA TYR A 72 -3.84 -4.37 -3.06
C TYR A 72 -4.59 -5.51 -3.73
N LEU A 73 -5.29 -5.17 -4.81
CA LEU A 73 -6.07 -6.12 -5.59
C LEU A 73 -5.25 -6.55 -6.81
N ILE A 74 -5.20 -7.85 -7.05
CA ILE A 74 -4.54 -8.40 -8.23
C ILE A 74 -5.60 -8.63 -9.29
N ASP A 75 -5.61 -7.77 -10.30
CA ASP A 75 -6.58 -7.81 -11.38
C ASP A 75 -5.91 -8.42 -12.61
N GLU A 76 -5.90 -9.73 -12.68
CA GLU A 76 -5.21 -10.45 -13.75
C GLU A 76 -5.79 -10.19 -15.13
N PRO A 77 -7.12 -10.17 -15.30
CA PRO A 77 -7.68 -9.88 -16.63
C PRO A 77 -7.21 -8.56 -17.22
N ASN A 78 -6.93 -7.57 -16.37
CA ASN A 78 -6.47 -6.26 -16.83
C ASN A 78 -4.98 -6.05 -16.63
N ASP A 79 -4.25 -7.10 -16.21
CA ASP A 79 -2.81 -7.04 -15.98
C ASP A 79 -2.46 -5.85 -15.10
N THR A 80 -3.20 -5.68 -14.01
CA THR A 80 -3.14 -4.49 -13.16
C THR A 80 -3.15 -4.87 -11.69
N ILE A 81 -2.42 -4.08 -10.90
CA ILE A 81 -2.52 -4.13 -9.45
C ILE A 81 -3.11 -2.81 -9.00
N VAL A 82 -4.18 -2.86 -8.19
CA VAL A 82 -4.82 -1.67 -7.66
C VAL A 82 -4.52 -1.58 -6.18
N ILE A 83 -3.80 -0.54 -5.77
CA ILE A 83 -3.51 -0.31 -4.35
C ILE A 83 -4.75 0.33 -3.73
N LEU A 84 -5.35 -0.37 -2.78
CA LEU A 84 -6.68 -0.03 -2.29
C LEU A 84 -6.68 0.95 -1.12
N ALA A 85 -5.70 0.84 -0.23
CA ALA A 85 -5.72 1.61 1.01
C ALA A 85 -4.35 1.57 1.67
N ILE A 86 -4.16 2.43 2.66
CA ILE A 86 -3.01 2.34 3.57
C ILE A 86 -3.50 2.76 4.94
N PHE A 87 -3.24 1.94 5.96
CA PHE A 87 -3.66 2.25 7.32
C PHE A 87 -2.69 1.62 8.30
N LYS A 88 -2.69 2.14 9.51
CA LYS A 88 -1.82 1.62 10.55
C LYS A 88 -2.16 0.17 10.84
N GLN A 89 -1.14 -0.64 11.00
CA GLN A 89 -1.33 -2.01 11.42
C GLN A 89 -1.97 -1.98 12.81
N ASN A 90 -3.11 -2.65 12.93
CA ASN A 90 -3.83 -2.64 14.18
C ASN A 90 -3.13 -3.53 15.19
N LEU A 91 -2.77 -2.94 16.32
CA LEU A 91 -2.07 -3.66 17.37
C LEU A 91 -3.01 -4.25 18.40
N LEU A 92 -4.29 -3.95 18.30
CA LEU A 92 -5.27 -4.55 19.20
C LEU A 92 -5.57 -5.97 18.76
N ARG A 93 -5.79 -6.79 19.71
CA ARG A 93 -6.10 -8.19 19.44
C ARG A 93 -7.40 -8.61 20.08
#